data_033f9ff7af5e4c0849f322d0c563d334
#
_entry.id   033f9ff7af5e4c0849f322d0c563d334
#
_cell.length_a   1.000
_cell.length_b   1.000
_cell.length_c   1.000
_cell.angle_alpha   90.00
_cell.angle_beta   90.00
_cell.angle_gamma   90.00
#
_symmetry.space_group_name_H-M   'P 1'
#
loop_
_entity.id
_entity.type
_entity.pdbx_description
1 polymer ?
#
loop_
_entity_poly.entity_id
_entity_poly.type
_entity_poly.pdbx_seq_one_letter_code
_entity_poly.pdbx_strand_id
1 'polypeptide(L)'
;MAGKNRCLAWVILAAVCAFGLKYLRDHVGYLRKPEAEYLTDEEASLRTVYKSLSPKEQAIYTALYRGIAEHKEKIPLPYDVDGELYSKVYRIVEKQEAEFFYLESFYYTAEKVHTARVAYRDDVGEPADKASDLDETVKQIAAAAPNGSDYDKILYLNDYLVNNCYYYIGDETSYSSTAYGCLVEGKAGCEGYAKAFDCLATECGLESVLITGTADTGENHAWNQVKADGEWYNIDVTWGDTDKLNDIRRAYFLVDDAAFGKTHIADEEDYKPQKCEATADNYYIKNDLYVNTLADGEKIVRRELTDGRREIELKFADSAVYSEFKRAFFDEEYIFDVAEDCGIYMYGGMSVSIKEITDENCMKLEIE
;
A
#
# COMPACT_ATOMS: atom_id res chain seq x y z
N MET A 1 3.62 -13.80 -78.64
CA MET A 1 3.07 -14.17 -77.29
C MET A 1 4.09 -14.27 -76.13
N ALA A 2 5.39 -14.08 -76.37
CA ALA A 2 6.45 -14.25 -75.38
C ALA A 2 6.66 -13.05 -74.39
N GLY A 3 6.14 -11.86 -74.74
CA GLY A 3 6.38 -10.66 -73.87
C GLY A 3 5.45 -10.52 -72.69
N LYS A 4 4.20 -11.00 -72.73
CA LYS A 4 3.23 -10.90 -71.67
C LYS A 4 3.55 -11.79 -70.43
N ASN A 5 4.15 -12.96 -70.72
CA ASN A 5 4.50 -13.90 -69.60
C ASN A 5 5.73 -13.44 -68.79
N ARG A 6 6.63 -12.65 -69.38
CA ARG A 6 7.78 -12.09 -68.66
C ARG A 6 7.38 -10.97 -67.65
N CYS A 7 6.45 -10.09 -68.07
CA CYS A 7 5.93 -9.06 -67.18
C CYS A 7 5.18 -9.66 -65.99
N LEU A 8 4.38 -10.71 -66.17
CA LEU A 8 3.64 -11.37 -65.10
C LEU A 8 4.59 -12.05 -64.09
N ALA A 9 5.66 -12.69 -64.62
CA ALA A 9 6.67 -13.31 -63.73
C ALA A 9 7.43 -12.31 -62.90
N TRP A 10 7.74 -11.12 -63.44
CA TRP A 10 8.37 -10.04 -62.62
C TRP A 10 7.44 -9.44 -61.58
N VAL A 11 6.15 -9.30 -61.86
CA VAL A 11 5.14 -8.82 -60.90
C VAL A 11 4.96 -9.82 -59.76
N ILE A 12 4.90 -11.12 -60.06
CA ILE A 12 4.81 -12.18 -59.05
C ILE A 12 6.10 -12.22 -58.19
N LEU A 13 7.27 -12.12 -58.81
CA LEU A 13 8.54 -12.09 -58.05
C LEU A 13 8.65 -10.87 -57.17
N ALA A 14 8.24 -9.70 -57.63
CA ALA A 14 8.20 -8.47 -56.84
C ALA A 14 7.21 -8.56 -55.67
N ALA A 15 6.02 -9.16 -55.89
CA ALA A 15 5.05 -9.41 -54.82
C ALA A 15 5.57 -10.41 -53.78
N VAL A 16 6.20 -11.51 -54.19
CA VAL A 16 6.83 -12.50 -53.31
C VAL A 16 7.98 -11.87 -52.53
N CYS A 17 8.83 -11.05 -53.16
CA CYS A 17 9.89 -10.32 -52.47
C CYS A 17 9.33 -9.28 -51.48
N ALA A 18 8.29 -8.54 -51.87
CA ALA A 18 7.64 -7.57 -50.96
C ALA A 18 6.95 -8.26 -49.76
N PHE A 19 6.27 -9.39 -50.00
CA PHE A 19 5.69 -10.24 -48.95
C PHE A 19 6.78 -10.87 -48.08
N GLY A 20 7.84 -11.37 -48.66
CA GLY A 20 9.00 -11.92 -47.95
C GLY A 20 9.74 -10.86 -47.13
N LEU A 21 9.90 -9.65 -47.67
CA LEU A 21 10.49 -8.52 -46.93
C LEU A 21 9.58 -8.02 -45.81
N LYS A 22 8.27 -7.98 -46.03
CA LYS A 22 7.33 -7.64 -44.94
C LYS A 22 7.32 -8.72 -43.89
N TYR A 23 7.26 -10.01 -44.27
CA TYR A 23 7.35 -11.14 -43.36
C TYR A 23 8.67 -11.14 -42.57
N LEU A 24 9.80 -10.93 -43.24
CA LEU A 24 11.12 -10.78 -42.61
C LEU A 24 11.16 -9.54 -41.69
N ARG A 25 10.65 -8.41 -42.12
CA ARG A 25 10.60 -7.21 -41.29
C ARG A 25 9.77 -7.44 -40.04
N ASP A 26 8.60 -8.06 -40.18
CA ASP A 26 7.68 -8.34 -39.10
C ASP A 26 8.22 -9.45 -38.14
N HIS A 27 9.05 -10.39 -38.67
CA HIS A 27 9.68 -11.48 -37.91
C HIS A 27 11.12 -11.16 -37.46
N VAL A 28 11.90 -10.38 -38.20
CA VAL A 28 13.24 -9.91 -37.78
C VAL A 28 13.12 -8.83 -36.71
N GLY A 29 12.05 -8.04 -36.72
CA GLY A 29 11.69 -7.17 -35.58
C GLY A 29 11.50 -7.95 -34.30
N TYR A 30 10.96 -9.16 -34.36
CA TYR A 30 10.85 -10.09 -33.20
C TYR A 30 12.18 -10.77 -32.83
N LEU A 31 13.15 -10.82 -33.71
CA LEU A 31 14.46 -11.45 -33.47
C LEU A 31 15.51 -10.48 -32.89
N ARG A 32 15.27 -9.18 -32.96
CA ARG A 32 16.14 -8.18 -32.35
C ARG A 32 15.55 -7.81 -30.99
N LYS A 33 16.21 -8.30 -29.92
CA LYS A 33 15.86 -7.88 -28.56
C LYS A 33 15.97 -6.36 -28.44
N PRO A 34 15.04 -5.71 -27.74
CA PRO A 34 15.20 -4.30 -27.42
C PRO A 34 16.49 -4.09 -26.60
N GLU A 35 17.06 -2.91 -26.69
CA GLU A 35 18.14 -2.52 -25.78
C GLU A 35 17.59 -2.45 -24.35
N ALA A 36 18.46 -2.74 -23.37
CA ALA A 36 18.08 -2.63 -21.98
C ALA A 36 17.89 -1.15 -21.63
N GLU A 37 16.72 -0.79 -21.16
CA GLU A 37 16.38 0.53 -20.64
C GLU A 37 16.16 0.44 -19.14
N TYR A 38 16.36 1.56 -18.47
CA TYR A 38 16.18 1.72 -17.01
C TYR A 38 15.28 2.91 -16.74
N LEU A 39 14.60 2.91 -15.60
CA LEU A 39 13.93 4.11 -15.12
C LEU A 39 14.96 5.21 -14.89
N THR A 40 14.59 6.46 -15.15
CA THR A 40 15.42 7.62 -14.81
C THR A 40 15.55 7.74 -13.29
N ASP A 41 16.52 8.52 -12.81
CA ASP A 41 16.70 8.78 -11.38
C ASP A 41 15.43 9.40 -10.76
N GLU A 42 14.71 10.23 -11.51
CA GLU A 42 13.45 10.84 -11.08
C GLU A 42 12.34 9.78 -10.96
N GLU A 43 12.12 8.97 -12.00
CA GLU A 43 11.15 7.86 -11.98
C GLU A 43 11.46 6.84 -10.87
N ALA A 44 12.74 6.56 -10.60
CA ALA A 44 13.18 5.59 -9.60
C ALA A 44 13.20 6.15 -8.17
N SER A 45 13.10 7.46 -7.98
CA SER A 45 13.38 8.14 -6.70
C SER A 45 12.59 7.56 -5.53
N LEU A 46 11.31 7.32 -5.70
CA LEU A 46 10.41 6.77 -4.68
C LEU A 46 10.20 5.25 -4.79
N ARG A 47 10.74 4.58 -5.83
CA ARG A 47 10.57 3.13 -6.07
C ARG A 47 11.65 2.31 -5.36
N THR A 48 11.51 2.17 -4.06
CA THR A 48 12.51 1.49 -3.19
C THR A 48 12.75 0.05 -3.61
N VAL A 49 11.72 -0.73 -3.96
CA VAL A 49 11.87 -2.11 -4.43
C VAL A 49 12.63 -2.14 -5.76
N TYR A 50 12.29 -1.29 -6.73
CA TYR A 50 13.03 -1.19 -7.99
C TYR A 50 14.53 -0.92 -7.76
N LYS A 51 14.86 0.01 -6.86
CA LYS A 51 16.26 0.35 -6.53
C LYS A 51 17.03 -0.83 -5.95
N SER A 52 16.37 -1.79 -5.32
CA SER A 52 16.97 -3.00 -4.74
C SER A 52 17.23 -4.12 -5.74
N LEU A 53 16.62 -4.06 -6.92
CA LEU A 53 16.73 -5.08 -7.96
C LEU A 53 18.10 -5.07 -8.63
N SER A 54 18.55 -6.24 -9.12
CA SER A 54 19.74 -6.33 -9.97
C SER A 54 19.54 -5.57 -11.30
N PRO A 55 20.60 -5.13 -11.98
CA PRO A 55 20.46 -4.42 -13.26
C PRO A 55 19.64 -5.20 -14.31
N LYS A 56 19.70 -6.53 -14.29
CA LYS A 56 18.91 -7.37 -15.19
C LYS A 56 17.42 -7.31 -14.84
N GLU A 57 17.08 -7.40 -13.56
CA GLU A 57 15.70 -7.28 -13.08
C GLU A 57 15.14 -5.87 -13.32
N GLN A 58 15.93 -4.83 -13.07
CA GLN A 58 15.56 -3.44 -13.35
C GLN A 58 15.20 -3.21 -14.83
N ALA A 59 15.98 -3.77 -15.75
CA ALA A 59 15.69 -3.64 -17.17
C ALA A 59 14.41 -4.40 -17.59
N ILE A 60 14.13 -5.56 -16.98
CA ILE A 60 12.87 -6.30 -17.19
C ILE A 60 11.70 -5.52 -16.59
N TYR A 61 11.85 -5.03 -15.38
CA TYR A 61 10.85 -4.19 -14.73
C TYR A 61 10.51 -2.97 -15.58
N THR A 62 11.51 -2.23 -16.06
CA THR A 62 11.31 -1.06 -16.92
C THR A 62 10.57 -1.41 -18.21
N ALA A 63 10.91 -2.55 -18.84
CA ALA A 63 10.21 -3.01 -20.04
C ALA A 63 8.73 -3.31 -19.72
N LEU A 64 8.45 -4.01 -18.61
CA LEU A 64 7.08 -4.29 -18.16
C LEU A 64 6.33 -3.01 -17.82
N TYR A 65 6.89 -2.15 -16.99
CA TYR A 65 6.31 -0.88 -16.59
C TYR A 65 5.87 -0.04 -17.80
N ARG A 66 6.80 0.21 -18.75
CA ARG A 66 6.48 1.01 -19.95
C ARG A 66 5.48 0.30 -20.87
N GLY A 67 5.62 -1.02 -21.03
CA GLY A 67 4.72 -1.79 -21.88
C GLY A 67 3.31 -1.88 -21.35
N ILE A 68 3.14 -2.01 -20.01
CA ILE A 68 1.84 -2.03 -19.35
C ILE A 68 1.19 -0.65 -19.40
N ALA A 69 1.95 0.41 -19.14
CA ALA A 69 1.47 1.79 -19.28
C ALA A 69 0.96 2.12 -20.69
N GLU A 70 1.54 1.47 -21.73
CA GLU A 70 1.08 1.57 -23.11
C GLU A 70 0.00 0.53 -23.49
N HIS A 71 -0.52 -0.24 -22.54
CA HIS A 71 -1.52 -1.31 -22.72
C HIS A 71 -1.11 -2.37 -23.79
N LYS A 72 0.18 -2.73 -23.82
CA LYS A 72 0.70 -3.74 -24.74
C LYS A 72 0.45 -5.15 -24.22
N GLU A 73 -0.30 -5.98 -24.94
CA GLU A 73 -0.48 -7.41 -24.61
C GLU A 73 0.79 -8.24 -24.77
N LYS A 74 1.76 -7.75 -25.56
CA LYS A 74 3.03 -8.41 -25.82
C LYS A 74 4.17 -7.42 -25.67
N ILE A 75 5.01 -7.63 -24.66
CA ILE A 75 6.12 -6.76 -24.32
C ILE A 75 7.41 -7.53 -24.55
N PRO A 76 8.21 -7.19 -25.59
CA PRO A 76 9.51 -7.80 -25.80
C PRO A 76 10.45 -7.49 -24.64
N LEU A 77 11.12 -8.50 -24.09
CA LEU A 77 12.07 -8.34 -23.00
C LEU A 77 13.50 -8.12 -23.54
N PRO A 78 14.33 -7.30 -22.87
CA PRO A 78 15.71 -7.07 -23.28
C PRO A 78 16.61 -8.30 -23.07
N TYR A 79 16.18 -9.25 -22.25
CA TYR A 79 16.89 -10.49 -21.94
C TYR A 79 15.98 -11.70 -22.09
N ASP A 80 16.57 -12.85 -22.46
CA ASP A 80 15.91 -14.13 -22.26
C ASP A 80 16.03 -14.51 -20.80
N VAL A 81 14.92 -14.78 -20.16
CA VAL A 81 14.83 -15.13 -18.75
C VAL A 81 14.07 -16.44 -18.56
N ASP A 82 14.36 -17.14 -17.50
CA ASP A 82 13.51 -18.25 -17.07
C ASP A 82 12.18 -17.74 -16.51
N GLY A 83 11.23 -18.66 -16.38
CA GLY A 83 9.88 -18.30 -15.92
C GLY A 83 9.85 -17.83 -14.49
N GLU A 84 10.78 -18.27 -13.62
CA GLU A 84 10.86 -17.88 -12.23
C GLU A 84 11.24 -16.40 -12.10
N LEU A 85 12.34 -15.98 -12.74
CA LEU A 85 12.76 -14.58 -12.73
C LEU A 85 11.71 -13.66 -13.37
N TYR A 86 11.08 -14.11 -14.48
CA TYR A 86 9.99 -13.35 -15.11
C TYR A 86 8.83 -13.15 -14.15
N SER A 87 8.35 -14.23 -13.52
CA SER A 87 7.22 -14.17 -12.59
C SER A 87 7.51 -13.32 -11.37
N LYS A 88 8.73 -13.41 -10.82
CA LYS A 88 9.17 -12.55 -9.72
C LYS A 88 9.04 -11.06 -10.10
N VAL A 89 9.65 -10.65 -11.23
CA VAL A 89 9.63 -9.22 -11.61
C VAL A 89 8.22 -8.76 -11.98
N TYR A 90 7.41 -9.63 -12.61
CA TYR A 90 6.02 -9.31 -12.92
C TYR A 90 5.20 -9.07 -11.65
N ARG A 91 5.29 -9.96 -10.63
CA ARG A 91 4.62 -9.77 -9.33
C ARG A 91 5.06 -8.50 -8.63
N ILE A 92 6.36 -8.14 -8.74
CA ILE A 92 6.85 -6.88 -8.18
C ILE A 92 6.17 -5.68 -8.86
N VAL A 93 6.08 -5.66 -10.19
CA VAL A 93 5.39 -4.59 -10.93
C VAL A 93 3.91 -4.52 -10.54
N GLU A 94 3.22 -5.65 -10.50
CA GLU A 94 1.80 -5.74 -10.12
C GLU A 94 1.52 -5.22 -8.70
N LYS A 95 2.42 -5.53 -7.75
CA LYS A 95 2.27 -5.12 -6.35
C LYS A 95 2.66 -3.66 -6.11
N GLN A 96 3.75 -3.20 -6.75
CA GLN A 96 4.36 -1.91 -6.43
C GLN A 96 3.90 -0.75 -7.33
N GLU A 97 3.27 -1.04 -8.49
CA GLU A 97 2.73 -0.02 -9.39
C GLU A 97 1.21 -0.04 -9.31
N ALA A 98 0.68 0.56 -8.25
CA ALA A 98 -0.73 0.51 -7.90
C ALA A 98 -1.66 1.19 -8.93
N GLU A 99 -1.12 2.04 -9.79
CA GLU A 99 -1.82 2.63 -10.94
C GLU A 99 -2.23 1.59 -12.00
N PHE A 100 -1.60 0.41 -12.01
CA PHE A 100 -1.92 -0.66 -12.96
C PHE A 100 -3.09 -1.54 -12.48
N PHE A 101 -4.10 -0.95 -11.87
CA PHE A 101 -5.28 -1.63 -11.32
C PHE A 101 -6.09 -2.44 -12.35
N TYR A 102 -5.83 -2.23 -13.62
CA TYR A 102 -6.46 -2.90 -14.75
C TYR A 102 -5.73 -4.17 -15.21
N LEU A 103 -4.66 -4.58 -14.54
CA LEU A 103 -3.99 -5.84 -14.81
C LEU A 103 -4.84 -7.02 -14.33
N GLU A 104 -4.87 -8.08 -15.13
CA GLU A 104 -5.23 -9.40 -14.64
C GLU A 104 -4.00 -10.06 -14.01
N SER A 105 -4.16 -10.68 -12.84
CA SER A 105 -3.14 -11.51 -12.20
C SER A 105 -2.92 -12.79 -13.03
N PHE A 106 -2.21 -12.67 -14.13
CA PHE A 106 -1.95 -13.74 -15.04
C PHE A 106 -0.45 -14.05 -15.15
N TYR A 107 -0.08 -15.22 -14.64
CA TYR A 107 1.28 -15.74 -14.79
C TYR A 107 1.29 -16.88 -15.78
N TYR A 108 2.16 -16.83 -16.78
CA TYR A 108 2.48 -18.02 -17.52
C TYR A 108 3.92 -18.44 -17.24
N THR A 109 4.11 -19.72 -16.98
CA THR A 109 5.43 -20.30 -16.77
C THR A 109 5.91 -20.90 -18.10
N ALA A 110 7.04 -20.42 -18.59
CA ALA A 110 7.74 -21.02 -19.71
C ALA A 110 9.20 -21.22 -19.29
N GLU A 111 9.84 -22.24 -19.84
CA GLU A 111 11.26 -22.51 -19.59
C GLU A 111 12.14 -21.29 -19.96
N LYS A 112 11.72 -20.56 -21.02
CA LYS A 112 12.35 -19.28 -21.42
C LYS A 112 11.29 -18.28 -21.86
N VAL A 113 11.38 -17.05 -21.33
CA VAL A 113 10.52 -15.94 -21.67
C VAL A 113 11.33 -14.90 -22.45
N HIS A 114 10.94 -14.61 -23.68
CA HIS A 114 11.52 -13.58 -24.55
C HIS A 114 10.60 -12.38 -24.71
N THR A 115 9.30 -12.61 -24.52
CA THR A 115 8.23 -11.65 -24.66
C THR A 115 7.24 -11.91 -23.54
N ALA A 116 7.01 -10.92 -22.71
CA ALA A 116 5.96 -10.96 -21.71
C ALA A 116 4.59 -10.94 -22.40
N ARG A 117 3.65 -11.69 -21.86
CA ARG A 117 2.25 -11.63 -22.25
C ARG A 117 1.48 -11.08 -21.06
N VAL A 118 0.76 -10.02 -21.31
CA VAL A 118 -0.01 -9.31 -20.28
C VAL A 118 -1.48 -9.41 -20.66
N ALA A 119 -2.31 -9.75 -19.71
CA ALA A 119 -3.76 -9.70 -19.83
C ALA A 119 -4.29 -8.48 -19.06
N TYR A 120 -5.32 -7.87 -19.62
CA TYR A 120 -6.00 -6.73 -19.04
C TYR A 120 -7.46 -7.09 -18.80
N ARG A 121 -8.04 -6.54 -17.75
CA ARG A 121 -9.42 -6.79 -17.38
C ARG A 121 -10.38 -6.28 -18.47
N ASP A 122 -11.26 -7.15 -18.93
CA ASP A 122 -12.26 -6.82 -19.97
C ASP A 122 -13.37 -5.88 -19.47
N ASP A 123 -13.59 -5.85 -18.14
CA ASP A 123 -14.63 -5.07 -17.49
C ASP A 123 -14.26 -3.59 -17.26
N VAL A 124 -13.06 -3.19 -17.66
CA VAL A 124 -12.54 -1.83 -17.36
C VAL A 124 -13.21 -0.73 -18.18
N GLY A 125 -14.17 -1.02 -19.03
CA GLY A 125 -14.82 -0.02 -19.88
C GLY A 125 -13.80 0.70 -20.77
N GLU A 126 -13.81 2.05 -20.79
CA GLU A 126 -12.67 2.81 -21.33
C GLU A 126 -11.56 2.87 -20.27
N PRO A 127 -10.47 2.04 -20.33
CA PRO A 127 -9.42 2.02 -19.30
C PRO A 127 -8.82 3.40 -19.01
N ALA A 128 -8.75 4.24 -20.04
CA ALA A 128 -8.24 5.59 -19.95
C ALA A 128 -9.09 6.50 -19.02
N ASP A 129 -10.42 6.35 -19.05
CA ASP A 129 -11.32 7.18 -18.21
C ASP A 129 -11.14 6.81 -16.73
N LYS A 130 -11.13 5.52 -16.38
CA LYS A 130 -10.92 5.06 -15.01
C LYS A 130 -9.51 5.38 -14.48
N ALA A 131 -8.49 5.31 -15.32
CA ALA A 131 -7.14 5.71 -14.93
C ALA A 131 -7.07 7.22 -14.67
N SER A 132 -7.79 8.03 -15.46
CA SER A 132 -7.92 9.47 -15.22
C SER A 132 -8.67 9.75 -13.92
N ASP A 133 -9.76 9.03 -13.63
CA ASP A 133 -10.52 9.17 -12.38
C ASP A 133 -9.65 8.87 -11.15
N LEU A 134 -8.84 7.81 -11.21
CA LEU A 134 -7.90 7.47 -10.14
C LEU A 134 -6.84 8.57 -9.97
N ASP A 135 -6.19 9.00 -11.05
CA ASP A 135 -5.14 10.03 -11.03
C ASP A 135 -5.68 11.37 -10.48
N GLU A 136 -6.86 11.80 -10.94
CA GLU A 136 -7.51 13.01 -10.42
C GLU A 136 -7.85 12.90 -8.94
N THR A 137 -8.37 11.74 -8.49
CA THR A 137 -8.70 11.48 -7.09
C THR A 137 -7.45 11.50 -6.22
N VAL A 138 -6.37 10.83 -6.63
CA VAL A 138 -5.08 10.81 -5.92
C VAL A 138 -4.53 12.22 -5.76
N LYS A 139 -4.49 13.01 -6.85
CA LYS A 139 -4.02 14.41 -6.83
C LYS A 139 -4.86 15.32 -5.94
N GLN A 140 -6.18 15.16 -5.96
CA GLN A 140 -7.07 15.95 -5.09
C GLN A 140 -6.83 15.65 -3.62
N ILE A 141 -6.71 14.39 -3.24
CA ILE A 141 -6.46 13.98 -1.86
C ILE A 141 -5.08 14.44 -1.41
N ALA A 142 -4.03 14.20 -2.21
CA ALA A 142 -2.67 14.60 -1.89
C ALA A 142 -2.50 16.12 -1.77
N ALA A 143 -3.19 16.90 -2.61
CA ALA A 143 -3.18 18.36 -2.53
C ALA A 143 -3.82 18.91 -1.25
N ALA A 144 -4.67 18.15 -0.58
CA ALA A 144 -5.28 18.52 0.71
C ALA A 144 -4.42 18.08 1.91
N ALA A 145 -3.36 17.29 1.69
CA ALA A 145 -2.44 16.91 2.74
C ALA A 145 -1.73 18.14 3.35
N PRO A 146 -1.46 18.15 4.66
CA PRO A 146 -0.82 19.28 5.32
C PRO A 146 0.59 19.54 4.77
N ASN A 147 0.98 20.82 4.68
CA ASN A 147 2.35 21.21 4.41
C ASN A 147 3.19 21.09 5.69
N GLY A 148 3.28 19.89 6.24
CA GLY A 148 3.94 19.57 7.50
C GLY A 148 5.08 18.58 7.32
N SER A 149 5.41 17.90 8.42
CA SER A 149 6.36 16.78 8.44
C SER A 149 5.82 15.60 7.64
N ASP A 150 6.70 14.60 7.37
CA ASP A 150 6.26 13.35 6.77
C ASP A 150 5.23 12.64 7.65
N TYR A 151 5.41 12.71 8.98
CA TYR A 151 4.42 12.22 9.94
C TYR A 151 3.02 12.83 9.73
N ASP A 152 2.93 14.16 9.59
CA ASP A 152 1.63 14.84 9.43
C ASP A 152 0.93 14.42 8.15
N LYS A 153 1.69 14.25 7.06
CA LYS A 153 1.16 13.75 5.79
C LYS A 153 0.66 12.30 5.94
N ILE A 154 1.48 11.40 6.52
CA ILE A 154 1.13 9.99 6.72
C ILE A 154 -0.13 9.88 7.60
N LEU A 155 -0.21 10.67 8.67
CA LEU A 155 -1.39 10.71 9.54
C LEU A 155 -2.65 11.10 8.77
N TYR A 156 -2.55 12.17 7.95
CA TYR A 156 -3.65 12.60 7.11
C TYR A 156 -4.09 11.52 6.11
N LEU A 157 -3.14 10.86 5.43
CA LEU A 157 -3.44 9.81 4.46
C LEU A 157 -4.12 8.60 5.12
N ASN A 158 -3.61 8.17 6.27
CA ASN A 158 -4.22 7.10 7.06
C ASN A 158 -5.66 7.45 7.44
N ASP A 159 -5.88 8.64 7.98
CA ASP A 159 -7.19 9.09 8.45
C ASP A 159 -8.17 9.27 7.29
N TYR A 160 -7.67 9.76 6.17
CA TYR A 160 -8.48 9.87 4.96
C TYR A 160 -8.99 8.49 4.51
N LEU A 161 -8.11 7.51 4.40
CA LEU A 161 -8.46 6.17 3.93
C LEU A 161 -9.45 5.49 4.88
N VAL A 162 -9.19 5.51 6.18
CA VAL A 162 -10.09 4.92 7.18
C VAL A 162 -11.48 5.58 7.18
N ASN A 163 -11.57 6.88 6.94
CA ASN A 163 -12.85 7.59 6.95
C ASN A 163 -13.62 7.56 5.61
N ASN A 164 -12.98 7.18 4.50
CA ASN A 164 -13.58 7.26 3.18
C ASN A 164 -13.64 5.92 2.42
N CYS A 165 -13.08 4.87 2.97
CA CYS A 165 -13.18 3.51 2.46
C CYS A 165 -13.77 2.62 3.55
N TYR A 166 -14.51 1.58 3.19
CA TYR A 166 -14.93 0.53 4.13
C TYR A 166 -14.39 -0.83 3.69
N TYR A 167 -14.15 -1.70 4.67
CA TYR A 167 -13.58 -3.00 4.39
C TYR A 167 -14.55 -3.90 3.64
N TYR A 168 -14.12 -4.40 2.48
CA TYR A 168 -14.92 -5.23 1.61
C TYR A 168 -14.07 -6.22 0.82
N ILE A 169 -14.41 -7.50 0.91
CA ILE A 169 -13.83 -8.53 0.06
C ILE A 169 -14.84 -8.86 -1.03
N GLY A 170 -14.55 -8.39 -2.26
CA GLY A 170 -15.37 -8.68 -3.44
C GLY A 170 -14.99 -9.99 -4.12
N ASP A 171 -15.71 -10.29 -5.20
CA ASP A 171 -15.34 -11.37 -6.11
C ASP A 171 -14.20 -10.94 -7.06
N GLU A 172 -13.77 -11.86 -7.95
CA GLU A 172 -12.68 -11.62 -8.90
C GLU A 172 -12.96 -10.47 -9.89
N THR A 173 -14.23 -10.10 -10.09
CA THR A 173 -14.63 -8.99 -10.99
C THR A 173 -14.62 -7.63 -10.29
N SER A 174 -14.58 -7.60 -8.96
CA SER A 174 -14.56 -6.37 -8.19
C SER A 174 -13.18 -5.68 -8.24
N TYR A 175 -13.15 -4.37 -7.92
CA TYR A 175 -11.91 -3.61 -7.76
C TYR A 175 -11.40 -3.62 -6.31
N SER A 176 -11.92 -4.49 -5.44
CA SER A 176 -11.62 -4.48 -4.00
C SER A 176 -10.15 -4.70 -3.65
N SER A 177 -9.35 -5.33 -4.51
CA SER A 177 -7.90 -5.51 -4.33
C SER A 177 -7.05 -4.39 -4.98
N THR A 178 -7.65 -3.26 -5.34
CA THR A 178 -6.98 -2.20 -6.10
C THR A 178 -7.12 -0.83 -5.45
N ALA A 179 -6.20 0.08 -5.78
CA ALA A 179 -6.30 1.48 -5.36
C ALA A 179 -7.59 2.15 -5.89
N TYR A 180 -8.06 1.77 -7.09
CA TYR A 180 -9.30 2.27 -7.66
C TYR A 180 -10.52 1.91 -6.79
N GLY A 181 -10.61 0.66 -6.35
CA GLY A 181 -11.69 0.23 -5.45
C GLY A 181 -11.73 1.03 -4.14
N CYS A 182 -10.57 1.26 -3.54
CA CYS A 182 -10.45 2.02 -2.30
C CYS A 182 -10.74 3.52 -2.51
N LEU A 183 -10.09 4.17 -3.48
CA LEU A 183 -10.10 5.63 -3.62
C LEU A 183 -11.30 6.16 -4.41
N VAL A 184 -11.80 5.39 -5.39
CA VAL A 184 -12.89 5.84 -6.28
C VAL A 184 -14.21 5.19 -5.90
N GLU A 185 -14.24 3.87 -5.63
CA GLU A 185 -15.46 3.18 -5.24
C GLU A 185 -15.73 3.22 -3.73
N GLY A 186 -14.75 3.59 -2.90
CA GLY A 186 -14.87 3.70 -1.45
C GLY A 186 -15.01 2.35 -0.74
N LYS A 187 -14.51 1.25 -1.33
CA LYS A 187 -14.57 -0.10 -0.74
C LYS A 187 -13.40 -0.96 -1.18
N ALA A 188 -12.71 -1.59 -0.25
CA ALA A 188 -11.55 -2.42 -0.56
C ALA A 188 -11.25 -3.48 0.51
N GLY A 189 -10.53 -4.51 0.12
CA GLY A 189 -9.81 -5.40 1.03
C GLY A 189 -8.42 -4.85 1.36
N CYS A 190 -7.66 -5.58 2.17
CA CYS A 190 -6.34 -5.15 2.64
C CYS A 190 -5.38 -4.72 1.53
N GLU A 191 -5.32 -5.45 0.42
CA GLU A 191 -4.46 -5.10 -0.71
C GLU A 191 -4.89 -3.78 -1.38
N GLY A 192 -6.19 -3.53 -1.48
CA GLY A 192 -6.71 -2.27 -2.03
C GLY A 192 -6.41 -1.07 -1.13
N TYR A 193 -6.51 -1.21 0.20
CA TYR A 193 -6.06 -0.19 1.16
C TYR A 193 -4.57 0.07 1.03
N ALA A 194 -3.75 -0.97 0.98
CA ALA A 194 -2.30 -0.85 0.86
C ALA A 194 -1.88 -0.19 -0.46
N LYS A 195 -2.50 -0.56 -1.59
CA LYS A 195 -2.27 0.08 -2.90
C LYS A 195 -2.74 1.54 -2.92
N ALA A 196 -3.86 1.85 -2.28
CA ALA A 196 -4.36 3.22 -2.16
C ALA A 196 -3.42 4.10 -1.34
N PHE A 197 -2.93 3.58 -0.21
CA PHE A 197 -1.93 4.27 0.60
C PHE A 197 -0.65 4.53 -0.20
N ASP A 198 -0.16 3.55 -0.96
CA ASP A 198 1.05 3.67 -1.78
C ASP A 198 0.92 4.75 -2.87
N CYS A 199 -0.21 4.80 -3.60
CA CYS A 199 -0.51 5.86 -4.55
C CYS A 199 -0.47 7.24 -3.91
N LEU A 200 -1.15 7.42 -2.77
CA LEU A 200 -1.23 8.69 -2.07
C LEU A 200 0.12 9.10 -1.46
N ALA A 201 0.86 8.16 -0.89
CA ALA A 201 2.20 8.40 -0.34
C ALA A 201 3.16 8.87 -1.44
N THR A 202 3.16 8.19 -2.59
CA THR A 202 3.97 8.55 -3.76
C THR A 202 3.65 9.94 -4.27
N GLU A 203 2.37 10.30 -4.40
CA GLU A 203 1.96 11.65 -4.83
C GLU A 203 2.35 12.73 -3.81
N CYS A 204 2.38 12.39 -2.50
CA CYS A 204 2.89 13.26 -1.44
C CYS A 204 4.42 13.32 -1.36
N GLY A 205 5.16 12.60 -2.21
CA GLY A 205 6.63 12.54 -2.23
C GLY A 205 7.23 11.65 -1.14
N LEU A 206 6.48 10.71 -0.59
CA LEU A 206 6.93 9.77 0.43
C LEU A 206 7.37 8.44 -0.19
N GLU A 207 8.46 7.84 0.31
CA GLU A 207 8.84 6.47 -0.04
C GLU A 207 7.92 5.50 0.70
N SER A 208 7.20 4.66 -0.05
CA SER A 208 6.36 3.58 0.47
C SER A 208 6.67 2.26 -0.23
N VAL A 209 6.40 1.15 0.43
CA VAL A 209 6.54 -0.22 -0.12
C VAL A 209 5.33 -1.02 0.34
N LEU A 210 4.60 -1.60 -0.61
CA LEU A 210 3.55 -2.56 -0.30
C LEU A 210 4.19 -3.89 0.11
N ILE A 211 3.77 -4.44 1.23
CA ILE A 211 4.20 -5.73 1.76
C ILE A 211 3.02 -6.69 1.75
N THR A 212 3.26 -7.90 1.30
CA THR A 212 2.31 -9.03 1.43
C THR A 212 2.85 -10.02 2.44
N GLY A 213 1.94 -10.78 3.06
CA GLY A 213 2.31 -11.78 4.05
C GLY A 213 1.09 -12.43 4.66
N THR A 214 1.20 -12.81 5.92
CA THR A 214 0.10 -13.40 6.68
C THR A 214 -0.08 -12.70 8.02
N ALA A 215 -1.33 -12.57 8.45
CA ALA A 215 -1.67 -12.22 9.82
C ALA A 215 -1.38 -13.40 10.76
N ASP A 216 -1.36 -13.17 12.07
CA ASP A 216 -1.22 -14.20 13.10
C ASP A 216 -2.36 -15.22 13.08
N THR A 217 -3.52 -14.87 12.53
CA THR A 217 -4.63 -15.77 12.23
C THR A 217 -4.31 -16.79 11.13
N GLY A 218 -3.23 -16.60 10.37
CA GLY A 218 -2.85 -17.38 9.19
C GLY A 218 -3.53 -16.95 7.90
N GLU A 219 -4.29 -15.87 7.90
CA GLU A 219 -4.92 -15.30 6.71
C GLU A 219 -3.92 -14.48 5.90
N ASN A 220 -4.03 -14.50 4.57
CA ASN A 220 -3.25 -13.63 3.70
C ASN A 220 -3.59 -12.16 3.99
N HIS A 221 -2.55 -11.34 4.06
CA HIS A 221 -2.71 -9.94 4.39
C HIS A 221 -1.74 -9.06 3.60
N ALA A 222 -2.07 -7.76 3.51
CA ALA A 222 -1.24 -6.76 2.86
C ALA A 222 -1.27 -5.45 3.66
N TRP A 223 -0.10 -4.82 3.76
CA TRP A 223 0.14 -3.56 4.47
C TRP A 223 1.24 -2.75 3.79
N ASN A 224 1.66 -1.66 4.37
CA ASN A 224 2.76 -0.85 3.85
C ASN A 224 3.91 -0.73 4.85
N GLN A 225 5.10 -0.52 4.29
CA GLN A 225 6.19 0.14 4.98
C GLN A 225 6.35 1.53 4.38
N VAL A 226 6.49 2.55 5.21
CA VAL A 226 6.60 3.94 4.80
C VAL A 226 7.78 4.62 5.49
N LYS A 227 8.45 5.52 4.78
CA LYS A 227 9.57 6.27 5.33
C LYS A 227 9.10 7.64 5.82
N ALA A 228 9.33 7.91 7.09
CA ALA A 228 9.05 9.18 7.73
C ALA A 228 10.34 9.74 8.33
N ASP A 229 10.67 10.99 8.01
CA ASP A 229 11.85 11.70 8.52
C ASP A 229 13.18 10.91 8.41
N GLY A 230 13.29 10.08 7.37
CA GLY A 230 14.48 9.28 7.05
C GLY A 230 14.47 7.86 7.62
N GLU A 231 13.53 7.49 8.48
CA GLU A 231 13.41 6.18 9.11
C GLU A 231 12.21 5.40 8.55
N TRP A 232 12.31 4.05 8.51
CA TRP A 232 11.23 3.18 8.04
C TRP A 232 10.35 2.70 9.17
N TYR A 233 9.04 2.62 8.91
CA TYR A 233 8.01 2.15 9.83
C TYR A 233 7.04 1.23 9.09
N ASN A 234 6.44 0.29 9.81
CA ASN A 234 5.28 -0.47 9.35
C ASN A 234 4.00 0.33 9.62
N ILE A 235 3.06 0.26 8.69
CA ILE A 235 1.73 0.84 8.83
C ILE A 235 0.69 -0.08 8.21
N ASP A 236 -0.38 -0.37 8.96
CA ASP A 236 -1.54 -1.12 8.46
C ASP A 236 -2.81 -0.27 8.58
N VAL A 237 -3.19 0.33 7.47
CA VAL A 237 -4.38 1.19 7.39
C VAL A 237 -5.66 0.35 7.52
N THR A 238 -5.64 -0.89 7.03
CA THR A 238 -6.78 -1.81 7.10
C THR A 238 -7.16 -2.13 8.54
N TRP A 239 -6.15 -2.47 9.36
CA TRP A 239 -6.37 -2.75 10.78
C TRP A 239 -6.59 -1.47 11.60
N GLY A 240 -6.26 -0.32 11.03
CA GLY A 240 -6.64 0.99 11.56
C GLY A 240 -8.13 1.32 11.40
N ASP A 241 -8.81 0.68 10.44
CA ASP A 241 -10.21 0.89 10.14
C ASP A 241 -11.11 0.08 11.08
N THR A 242 -12.07 0.75 11.72
CA THR A 242 -13.08 0.12 12.59
C THR A 242 -14.46 0.06 11.94
N ASP A 243 -14.57 0.39 10.64
CA ASP A 243 -15.84 0.58 9.90
C ASP A 243 -16.79 1.62 10.55
N LYS A 244 -16.24 2.53 11.37
CA LYS A 244 -16.99 3.61 12.02
C LYS A 244 -16.33 4.95 11.75
N LEU A 245 -17.12 5.90 11.28
CA LEU A 245 -16.65 7.25 11.01
C LEU A 245 -15.97 7.87 12.25
N ASN A 246 -14.77 8.40 12.06
CA ASN A 246 -13.93 9.03 13.09
C ASN A 246 -13.52 8.11 14.26
N ASP A 247 -13.66 6.79 14.15
CA ASP A 247 -13.16 5.84 15.14
C ASP A 247 -11.96 5.08 14.56
N ILE A 248 -10.77 5.68 14.60
CA ILE A 248 -9.54 5.18 13.98
C ILE A 248 -8.68 4.50 15.04
N ARG A 249 -8.27 3.27 14.77
CA ARG A 249 -7.33 2.53 15.62
C ARG A 249 -5.89 2.87 15.24
N ARG A 250 -5.09 3.30 16.22
CA ARG A 250 -3.70 3.75 16.02
C ARG A 250 -2.65 2.69 16.31
N ALA A 251 -3.05 1.49 16.75
CA ALA A 251 -2.12 0.46 17.19
C ALA A 251 -1.10 0.03 16.11
N TYR A 252 -1.48 0.16 14.85
CA TYR A 252 -0.65 -0.21 13.69
C TYR A 252 -0.16 0.99 12.88
N PHE A 253 -0.13 2.17 13.49
CA PHE A 253 0.33 3.40 12.85
C PHE A 253 1.79 3.68 13.20
N LEU A 254 2.69 3.61 12.21
CA LEU A 254 4.13 3.83 12.29
C LEU A 254 4.80 2.99 13.41
N VAL A 255 4.77 1.68 13.23
CA VAL A 255 5.19 0.68 14.23
C VAL A 255 6.53 0.04 13.82
N ASP A 256 7.39 -0.23 14.80
CA ASP A 256 8.63 -0.97 14.60
C ASP A 256 8.39 -2.48 14.34
N ASP A 257 9.41 -3.16 13.80
CA ASP A 257 9.34 -4.60 13.49
C ASP A 257 9.09 -5.47 14.73
N ALA A 258 9.58 -5.07 15.90
CA ALA A 258 9.45 -5.88 17.12
C ALA A 258 8.00 -5.90 17.64
N ALA A 259 7.29 -4.79 17.49
CA ALA A 259 5.88 -4.71 17.86
C ALA A 259 4.99 -5.28 16.73
N PHE A 260 5.25 -4.92 15.48
CA PHE A 260 4.46 -5.30 14.32
C PHE A 260 4.53 -6.82 14.01
N GLY A 261 5.72 -7.41 14.13
CA GLY A 261 5.96 -8.83 13.89
C GLY A 261 5.29 -9.78 14.88
N LYS A 262 4.59 -9.27 15.90
CA LYS A 262 3.76 -10.10 16.79
C LYS A 262 2.49 -10.59 16.11
N THR A 263 2.02 -9.85 15.11
CA THR A 263 0.76 -10.09 14.41
C THR A 263 0.91 -10.20 12.90
N HIS A 264 2.06 -9.81 12.33
CA HIS A 264 2.30 -9.80 10.88
C HIS A 264 3.58 -10.54 10.55
N ILE A 265 3.51 -11.41 9.56
CA ILE A 265 4.64 -12.20 9.03
C ILE A 265 4.78 -11.86 7.55
N ALA A 266 5.82 -11.11 7.19
CA ALA A 266 6.06 -10.70 5.81
C ALA A 266 6.50 -11.86 4.93
N ASP A 267 6.03 -11.83 3.67
CA ASP A 267 6.57 -12.65 2.59
C ASP A 267 7.84 -11.99 2.04
N GLU A 268 8.92 -12.76 1.93
CA GLU A 268 10.22 -12.30 1.43
C GLU A 268 10.61 -12.92 0.08
N GLU A 269 9.68 -13.63 -0.60
CA GLU A 269 9.99 -14.36 -1.84
C GLU A 269 10.45 -13.42 -2.97
N ASP A 270 9.73 -12.33 -3.20
CA ASP A 270 9.99 -11.43 -4.32
C ASP A 270 10.98 -10.32 -3.97
N TYR A 271 10.85 -9.74 -2.80
CA TYR A 271 11.73 -8.68 -2.27
C TYR A 271 11.74 -8.70 -0.74
N LYS A 272 12.76 -8.09 -0.16
CA LYS A 272 12.86 -8.02 1.30
C LYS A 272 12.23 -6.75 1.83
N PRO A 273 11.44 -6.85 2.92
CA PRO A 273 10.98 -5.70 3.67
C PRO A 273 12.14 -4.79 4.12
N GLN A 274 11.88 -3.52 4.28
CA GLN A 274 12.79 -2.59 4.92
C GLN A 274 12.86 -2.86 6.42
N LYS A 275 14.00 -2.56 7.03
CA LYS A 275 14.17 -2.70 8.47
C LYS A 275 13.53 -1.51 9.18
N CYS A 276 12.55 -1.77 10.03
CA CYS A 276 11.80 -0.77 10.80
C CYS A 276 12.21 -0.87 12.28
N GLU A 277 13.20 -0.09 12.70
CA GLU A 277 13.68 -0.10 14.11
C GLU A 277 13.29 1.16 14.87
N ALA A 278 12.84 2.20 14.18
CA ALA A 278 12.49 3.47 14.78
C ALA A 278 11.12 3.41 15.47
N THR A 279 10.99 4.14 16.57
CA THR A 279 9.74 4.24 17.35
C THR A 279 9.29 5.69 17.57
N ALA A 280 10.13 6.68 17.20
CA ALA A 280 9.88 8.08 17.54
C ALA A 280 8.58 8.62 16.93
N ASP A 281 8.20 8.16 15.75
CA ASP A 281 6.98 8.56 15.05
C ASP A 281 5.80 7.63 15.29
N ASN A 282 5.91 6.63 16.17
CA ASN A 282 4.74 5.88 16.62
C ASN A 282 3.72 6.83 17.24
N TYR A 283 2.44 6.67 16.87
CA TYR A 283 1.38 7.60 17.30
C TYR A 283 1.35 7.89 18.78
N TYR A 284 1.41 6.84 19.61
CA TYR A 284 1.32 6.98 21.06
C TYR A 284 2.57 7.58 21.68
N ILE A 285 3.75 7.25 21.13
CA ILE A 285 5.03 7.81 21.61
C ILE A 285 5.12 9.30 21.25
N LYS A 286 4.83 9.64 20.00
CA LYS A 286 4.90 11.02 19.50
C LYS A 286 3.92 11.97 20.19
N ASN A 287 2.77 11.46 20.60
CA ASN A 287 1.73 12.24 21.26
C ASN A 287 1.75 12.10 22.80
N ASP A 288 2.80 11.50 23.38
CA ASP A 288 2.93 11.26 24.82
C ASP A 288 1.72 10.49 25.42
N LEU A 289 1.21 9.49 24.70
CA LEU A 289 0.08 8.63 25.08
C LEU A 289 0.50 7.19 25.42
N TYR A 290 1.82 6.95 25.49
CA TYR A 290 2.38 5.64 25.79
C TYR A 290 2.63 5.48 27.30
N VAL A 291 2.02 4.45 27.90
CA VAL A 291 1.98 4.21 29.35
C VAL A 291 2.96 3.12 29.73
N ASN A 292 4.04 3.45 30.43
CA ASN A 292 5.02 2.48 30.93
C ASN A 292 4.71 2.04 32.39
N THR A 293 4.04 2.88 33.15
CA THR A 293 3.68 2.63 34.57
C THR A 293 2.30 3.21 34.87
N LEU A 294 1.68 2.76 35.97
CA LEU A 294 0.43 3.33 36.45
C LEU A 294 0.54 4.85 36.65
N ALA A 295 1.66 5.34 37.19
CA ALA A 295 1.89 6.76 37.41
C ALA A 295 2.00 7.57 36.11
N ASP A 296 2.57 6.97 35.05
CA ASP A 296 2.56 7.60 33.70
C ASP A 296 1.13 7.72 33.17
N GLY A 297 0.34 6.66 33.30
CA GLY A 297 -1.06 6.66 32.86
C GLY A 297 -1.88 7.73 33.59
N GLU A 298 -1.74 7.84 34.90
CA GLU A 298 -2.39 8.90 35.70
C GLU A 298 -1.98 10.30 35.22
N LYS A 299 -0.69 10.53 35.04
CA LYS A 299 -0.17 11.82 34.55
C LYS A 299 -0.73 12.18 33.19
N ILE A 300 -0.80 11.21 32.25
CA ILE A 300 -1.35 11.42 30.92
C ILE A 300 -2.84 11.78 31.01
N VAL A 301 -3.63 10.98 31.72
CA VAL A 301 -5.08 11.25 31.87
C VAL A 301 -5.33 12.63 32.48
N ARG A 302 -4.61 13.01 33.52
CA ARG A 302 -4.73 14.35 34.13
C ARG A 302 -4.41 15.47 33.13
N ARG A 303 -3.36 15.31 32.34
CA ARG A 303 -3.00 16.27 31.27
C ARG A 303 -4.13 16.41 30.27
N GLU A 304 -4.58 15.31 29.71
CA GLU A 304 -5.60 15.31 28.66
C GLU A 304 -6.94 15.91 29.16
N LEU A 305 -7.35 15.56 30.39
CA LEU A 305 -8.56 16.12 30.99
C LEU A 305 -8.43 17.62 31.26
N THR A 306 -7.25 18.07 31.72
CA THR A 306 -6.97 19.50 32.00
C THR A 306 -6.99 20.29 30.68
N ASP A 307 -6.51 19.70 29.57
CA ASP A 307 -6.55 20.28 28.23
C ASP A 307 -7.95 20.25 27.59
N GLY A 308 -8.94 19.72 28.32
CA GLY A 308 -10.34 19.70 27.90
C GLY A 308 -10.73 18.51 27.02
N ARG A 309 -9.83 17.55 26.80
CA ARG A 309 -10.16 16.33 26.07
C ARG A 309 -11.04 15.42 26.90
N ARG A 310 -11.97 14.72 26.24
CA ARG A 310 -12.90 13.77 26.85
C ARG A 310 -12.78 12.37 26.26
N GLU A 311 -12.12 12.25 25.14
CA GLU A 311 -11.71 11.00 24.55
C GLU A 311 -10.18 10.89 24.64
N ILE A 312 -9.69 9.84 25.27
CA ILE A 312 -8.26 9.62 25.52
C ILE A 312 -7.94 8.19 25.12
N GLU A 313 -7.07 8.04 24.15
CA GLU A 313 -6.57 6.74 23.72
C GLU A 313 -5.17 6.52 24.30
N LEU A 314 -4.96 5.37 24.97
CA LEU A 314 -3.73 5.00 25.62
C LEU A 314 -3.18 3.69 25.07
N LYS A 315 -1.86 3.61 24.90
CA LYS A 315 -1.12 2.38 24.61
C LYS A 315 -0.28 2.01 25.82
N PHE A 316 -0.40 0.79 26.30
CA PHE A 316 0.36 0.30 27.46
C PHE A 316 1.55 -0.56 26.99
N ALA A 317 2.64 -0.48 27.74
CA ALA A 317 3.87 -1.21 27.43
C ALA A 317 3.66 -2.73 27.36
N ASP A 318 2.84 -3.24 28.27
CA ASP A 318 2.47 -4.66 28.33
C ASP A 318 1.11 -4.88 29.03
N SER A 319 0.66 -6.13 29.03
CA SER A 319 -0.61 -6.53 29.65
C SER A 319 -0.63 -6.39 31.17
N ALA A 320 0.51 -6.37 31.84
CA ALA A 320 0.58 -6.19 33.30
C ALA A 320 0.28 -4.73 33.66
N VAL A 321 0.93 -3.77 32.97
CA VAL A 321 0.66 -2.33 33.14
C VAL A 321 -0.78 -2.00 32.75
N TYR A 322 -1.27 -2.57 31.64
CA TYR A 322 -2.67 -2.44 31.22
C TYR A 322 -3.65 -2.89 32.32
N SER A 323 -3.44 -4.08 32.88
CA SER A 323 -4.33 -4.66 33.91
C SER A 323 -4.25 -3.88 35.23
N GLU A 324 -3.07 -3.41 35.62
CA GLU A 324 -2.88 -2.56 36.80
C GLU A 324 -3.62 -1.24 36.68
N PHE A 325 -3.47 -0.58 35.51
CA PHE A 325 -4.15 0.68 35.22
C PHE A 325 -5.68 0.50 35.23
N LYS A 326 -6.17 -0.54 34.49
CA LYS A 326 -7.60 -0.85 34.46
C LYS A 326 -8.17 -1.04 35.86
N ARG A 327 -7.52 -1.85 36.71
CA ARG A 327 -7.97 -2.10 38.05
C ARG A 327 -8.04 -0.80 38.86
N ALA A 328 -6.96 0.00 38.88
CA ALA A 328 -6.91 1.22 39.67
C ALA A 328 -7.93 2.27 39.20
N PHE A 329 -7.98 2.51 37.89
CA PHE A 329 -8.79 3.59 37.34
C PHE A 329 -10.28 3.25 37.25
N PHE A 330 -10.64 2.00 37.00
CA PHE A 330 -12.04 1.62 36.71
C PHE A 330 -12.62 0.71 37.80
N ASP A 331 -11.94 -0.38 38.20
CA ASP A 331 -12.49 -1.32 39.19
C ASP A 331 -12.48 -0.68 40.60
N GLU A 332 -11.49 0.15 40.89
CA GLU A 332 -11.37 0.91 42.15
C GLU A 332 -11.92 2.36 42.02
N GLU A 333 -12.50 2.71 40.87
CA GLU A 333 -13.20 3.98 40.58
C GLU A 333 -12.32 5.24 40.70
N TYR A 334 -10.97 5.12 40.69
CA TYR A 334 -10.04 6.25 40.89
C TYR A 334 -10.16 7.31 39.78
N ILE A 335 -10.68 6.97 38.60
CA ILE A 335 -10.90 7.92 37.51
C ILE A 335 -11.80 9.09 37.89
N PHE A 336 -12.75 8.89 38.80
CA PHE A 336 -13.64 9.94 39.27
C PHE A 336 -12.91 10.98 40.14
N ASP A 337 -12.00 10.54 41.04
CA ASP A 337 -11.15 11.42 41.79
C ASP A 337 -10.24 12.25 40.92
N VAL A 338 -9.65 11.61 39.91
CA VAL A 338 -8.79 12.27 38.91
C VAL A 338 -9.57 13.31 38.11
N ALA A 339 -10.80 13.01 37.69
CA ALA A 339 -11.64 13.93 36.95
C ALA A 339 -12.07 15.13 37.81
N GLU A 340 -12.43 14.92 39.09
CA GLU A 340 -12.78 15.98 40.02
C GLU A 340 -11.59 16.91 40.28
N ASP A 341 -10.39 16.37 40.48
CA ASP A 341 -9.15 17.12 40.63
C ASP A 341 -8.83 17.99 39.39
N CYS A 342 -9.23 17.54 38.20
CA CYS A 342 -9.12 18.28 36.95
C CYS A 342 -10.27 19.28 36.71
N GLY A 343 -11.16 19.48 37.69
CA GLY A 343 -12.25 20.44 37.64
C GLY A 343 -13.48 19.95 36.85
N ILE A 344 -13.59 18.65 36.64
CA ILE A 344 -14.76 18.03 36.02
C ILE A 344 -15.71 17.58 37.12
N TYR A 345 -16.76 18.37 37.37
CA TYR A 345 -17.67 18.13 38.49
C TYR A 345 -18.94 17.39 38.03
N MET A 346 -19.36 16.44 38.83
CA MET A 346 -20.51 15.56 38.62
C MET A 346 -21.87 16.23 38.87
N TYR A 347 -22.18 17.35 38.19
CA TYR A 347 -23.53 17.91 38.26
C TYR A 347 -24.45 17.21 37.28
N GLY A 348 -25.13 16.16 37.72
CA GLY A 348 -26.14 15.47 36.90
C GLY A 348 -25.81 14.05 36.42
N GLY A 349 -24.67 13.53 36.86
CA GLY A 349 -24.19 12.18 36.53
C GLY A 349 -23.12 12.22 35.45
N MET A 350 -21.88 11.98 35.80
CA MET A 350 -20.80 11.71 34.86
C MET A 350 -20.80 10.22 34.54
N SER A 351 -20.68 9.88 33.27
CA SER A 351 -20.39 8.53 32.84
C SER A 351 -18.96 8.42 32.29
N VAL A 352 -18.28 7.34 32.64
CA VAL A 352 -17.01 6.97 32.04
C VAL A 352 -17.18 5.64 31.36
N SER A 353 -16.99 5.63 30.06
CA SER A 353 -16.95 4.40 29.29
C SER A 353 -15.53 4.07 28.84
N ILE A 354 -15.23 2.78 28.73
CA ILE A 354 -13.97 2.29 28.21
C ILE A 354 -14.23 1.36 27.05
N LYS A 355 -13.46 1.55 25.96
CA LYS A 355 -13.33 0.61 24.89
C LYS A 355 -11.97 -0.07 25.02
N GLU A 356 -12.00 -1.36 25.31
CA GLU A 356 -10.80 -2.15 25.50
C GLU A 356 -10.37 -2.82 24.19
N ILE A 357 -9.09 -2.77 23.90
CA ILE A 357 -8.44 -3.51 22.83
C ILE A 357 -7.29 -4.28 23.49
N THR A 358 -7.67 -5.37 24.18
CA THR A 358 -6.78 -6.12 25.08
C THR A 358 -5.60 -6.76 24.36
N ASP A 359 -5.82 -7.30 23.16
CA ASP A 359 -4.78 -7.98 22.37
C ASP A 359 -3.67 -7.00 21.93
N GLU A 360 -4.00 -5.71 21.84
CA GLU A 360 -3.06 -4.65 21.48
C GLU A 360 -2.56 -3.87 22.69
N ASN A 361 -3.00 -4.16 23.90
CA ASN A 361 -2.77 -3.35 25.09
C ASN A 361 -3.12 -1.87 24.87
N CYS A 362 -4.24 -1.60 24.20
CA CYS A 362 -4.76 -0.27 23.97
C CYS A 362 -6.10 -0.10 24.71
N MET A 363 -6.36 1.15 25.14
CA MET A 363 -7.61 1.52 25.80
C MET A 363 -8.04 2.90 25.34
N LYS A 364 -9.30 3.05 24.97
CA LYS A 364 -9.93 4.34 24.72
C LYS A 364 -10.90 4.65 25.84
N LEU A 365 -10.70 5.79 26.51
CA LEU A 365 -11.55 6.32 27.55
C LEU A 365 -12.44 7.40 26.96
N GLU A 366 -13.73 7.37 27.32
CA GLU A 366 -14.70 8.42 26.99
C GLU A 366 -15.35 8.89 28.28
N ILE A 367 -15.33 10.20 28.51
CA ILE A 367 -15.85 10.83 29.73
C ILE A 367 -16.93 11.81 29.32
N GLU A 368 -18.18 11.49 29.65
CA GLU A 368 -19.39 12.26 29.33
C GLU A 368 -19.99 12.95 30.56
#